data_4ad0b5e8dda365191dcbaea645c7666b
#
_entry.id   4ad0b5e8dda365191dcbaea645c7666b
#
_cell.length_a   1.000
_cell.length_b   1.000
_cell.length_c   1.000
_cell.angle_alpha   90.00
_cell.angle_beta   90.00
_cell.angle_gamma   90.00
#
_symmetry.space_group_name_H-M   'P 1'
#
loop_
_entity.id
_entity.type
_entity.pdbx_description
1 polymer ?
#
loop_
_entity_poly.entity_id
_entity_poly.type
_entity_poly.pdbx_seq_one_letter_code
_entity_poly.pdbx_strand_id
1 'polypeptide(L)'
;GSKSESNRLLLLKQLFPSLEIENISPSKDTDMMSRGLHLLGEEINVGDAGTAMRFLTAYYACCTDRKVVLTGSERMQQRPIGILVEALRQLGASIDYLSTEGFPPLSITGKHIEGGELTIKANVSSQYLSALLLVGSTFPKGLTLHLEGEITSLPYLRMTLALLNQLGIEAVLEDNLITVYHTPEVEAQTIVVEPDWSSASYFYSMIALSEVGSSLFLNHYKKESLQGDRILADIYQSFGVKTIFWRDKIQLIKERDDFSTIFSYNLMDCPDIAQTIAVTCFGLGVECFLSG
;
A
#
# COMPACT_ATOMS: atom_id res chain seq x y z
N GLY A 1 -6.35 11.64 3.13
CA GLY A 1 -6.32 10.56 2.14
C GLY A 1 -5.70 9.28 2.66
N SER A 2 -5.88 8.21 1.91
CA SER A 2 -5.29 6.90 2.20
C SER A 2 -3.76 6.95 2.13
N LYS A 3 -3.10 6.39 3.15
CA LYS A 3 -1.64 6.24 3.20
C LYS A 3 -1.14 5.37 2.04
N SER A 4 -1.82 4.27 1.79
CA SER A 4 -1.42 3.29 0.77
C SER A 4 -1.52 3.82 -0.66
N GLU A 5 -2.56 4.59 -0.98
CA GLU A 5 -2.69 5.29 -2.26
C GLU A 5 -1.69 6.43 -2.37
N SER A 6 -1.61 7.29 -1.33
CA SER A 6 -0.72 8.45 -1.33
C SER A 6 0.73 8.09 -1.59
N ASN A 7 1.26 7.05 -0.94
CA ASN A 7 2.66 6.65 -1.13
C ASN A 7 2.94 6.15 -2.54
N ARG A 8 1.98 5.45 -3.19
CA ARG A 8 2.08 5.02 -4.58
C ARG A 8 2.06 6.22 -5.53
N LEU A 9 1.09 7.09 -5.34
CA LEU A 9 0.92 8.28 -6.18
C LEU A 9 2.08 9.27 -6.04
N LEU A 10 2.67 9.44 -4.84
CA LEU A 10 3.86 10.26 -4.65
C LEU A 10 5.05 9.73 -5.46
N LEU A 11 5.26 8.41 -5.48
CA LEU A 11 6.30 7.82 -6.31
C LEU A 11 6.00 8.03 -7.80
N LEU A 12 4.76 7.80 -8.23
CA LEU A 12 4.34 8.01 -9.61
C LEU A 12 4.45 9.48 -10.03
N LYS A 13 4.11 10.44 -9.17
CA LYS A 13 4.32 11.87 -9.42
C LYS A 13 5.80 12.22 -9.60
N GLN A 14 6.68 11.58 -8.84
CA GLN A 14 8.12 11.78 -8.99
C GLN A 14 8.66 11.22 -10.31
N LEU A 15 8.08 10.11 -10.80
CA LEU A 15 8.43 9.50 -12.10
C LEU A 15 7.75 10.24 -13.27
N PHE A 16 6.54 10.76 -13.06
CA PHE A 16 5.71 11.45 -14.05
C PHE A 16 5.24 12.81 -13.52
N PRO A 17 6.05 13.88 -13.69
CA PRO A 17 5.80 15.18 -13.07
C PRO A 17 4.52 15.90 -13.51
N SER A 18 3.88 15.44 -14.61
CA SER A 18 2.58 15.94 -15.09
C SER A 18 1.39 15.59 -14.19
N LEU A 19 1.59 14.63 -13.25
CA LEU A 19 0.57 14.19 -12.31
C LEU A 19 0.41 15.19 -11.16
N GLU A 20 -0.83 15.62 -10.88
CA GLU A 20 -1.20 16.34 -9.66
C GLU A 20 -1.97 15.44 -8.69
N ILE A 21 -1.74 15.63 -7.38
CA ILE A 21 -2.35 14.80 -6.34
C ILE A 21 -3.02 15.70 -5.31
N GLU A 22 -4.29 15.45 -5.06
CA GLU A 22 -5.07 16.11 -4.01
C GLU A 22 -5.40 15.14 -2.88
N ASN A 23 -5.68 15.67 -1.69
CA ASN A 23 -6.04 14.90 -0.51
C ASN A 23 -4.98 13.86 -0.09
N ILE A 24 -3.71 14.21 -0.16
CA ILE A 24 -2.59 13.36 0.28
C ILE A 24 -2.76 13.04 1.78
N SER A 25 -2.38 11.82 2.17
CA SER A 25 -2.42 11.38 3.58
C SER A 25 -1.52 12.25 4.47
N PRO A 26 -2.01 12.72 5.63
CA PRO A 26 -1.20 13.45 6.62
C PRO A 26 -0.37 12.51 7.51
N SER A 27 -0.28 11.22 7.19
CA SER A 27 0.43 10.24 8.01
C SER A 27 1.95 10.48 8.01
N LYS A 28 2.61 10.10 9.10
CA LYS A 28 4.08 10.17 9.21
C LYS A 28 4.77 9.36 8.10
N ASP A 29 4.22 8.21 7.74
CA ASP A 29 4.76 7.37 6.68
C ASP A 29 4.77 8.08 5.33
N THR A 30 3.70 8.82 5.02
CA THR A 30 3.58 9.60 3.78
C THR A 30 4.49 10.83 3.81
N ASP A 31 4.65 11.49 4.96
CA ASP A 31 5.64 12.56 5.12
C ASP A 31 7.07 12.05 4.90
N MET A 32 7.43 10.89 5.48
CA MET A 32 8.74 10.26 5.24
C MET A 32 8.94 9.89 3.76
N MET A 33 7.91 9.39 3.09
CA MET A 33 7.95 9.08 1.66
C MET A 33 8.21 10.36 0.83
N SER A 34 7.43 11.41 1.09
CA SER A 34 7.56 12.70 0.40
C SER A 34 8.95 13.31 0.61
N ARG A 35 9.42 13.37 1.85
CA ARG A 35 10.77 13.87 2.17
C ARG A 35 11.83 13.04 1.48
N GLY A 36 11.71 11.70 1.53
CA GLY A 36 12.68 10.79 0.91
C GLY A 36 12.78 10.97 -0.61
N LEU A 37 11.71 11.33 -1.30
CA LEU A 37 11.72 11.62 -2.75
C LEU A 37 12.40 12.95 -3.10
N HIS A 38 12.31 13.95 -2.22
CA HIS A 38 12.82 15.31 -2.48
C HIS A 38 14.19 15.63 -1.86
N LEU A 39 14.69 14.76 -0.98
CA LEU A 39 15.94 14.99 -0.29
C LEU A 39 17.13 14.95 -1.27
N LEU A 40 17.94 15.99 -1.26
CA LEU A 40 19.15 16.09 -2.08
C LEU A 40 20.41 15.52 -1.39
N GLY A 41 20.30 15.12 -0.14
CA GLY A 41 21.39 14.55 0.65
C GLY A 41 21.78 13.13 0.26
N GLU A 42 22.93 12.68 0.77
CA GLU A 42 23.44 11.33 0.54
C GLU A 42 22.79 10.29 1.45
N GLU A 43 22.27 10.69 2.62
CA GLU A 43 21.62 9.82 3.60
C GLU A 43 20.13 10.16 3.74
N ILE A 44 19.29 9.13 3.65
CA ILE A 44 17.84 9.23 3.75
C ILE A 44 17.38 8.28 4.87
N ASN A 45 16.90 8.89 5.96
CA ASN A 45 16.33 8.13 7.08
C ASN A 45 14.79 8.18 7.01
N VAL A 46 14.19 7.02 6.82
CA VAL A 46 12.72 6.87 6.72
C VAL A 46 12.05 6.52 8.05
N GLY A 47 12.79 6.51 9.17
CA GLY A 47 12.24 6.11 10.47
C GLY A 47 11.62 4.72 10.43
N ASP A 48 10.35 4.60 10.83
CA ASP A 48 9.59 3.34 10.83
C ASP A 48 8.74 3.12 9.57
N ALA A 49 8.84 4.00 8.57
CA ALA A 49 8.00 3.99 7.37
C ALA A 49 8.37 2.85 6.41
N GLY A 50 7.74 1.68 6.60
CA GLY A 50 8.04 0.46 5.84
C GLY A 50 7.81 0.60 4.34
N THR A 51 6.73 1.24 3.92
CA THR A 51 6.44 1.48 2.51
C THR A 51 7.48 2.42 1.88
N ALA A 52 7.86 3.49 2.60
CA ALA A 52 8.90 4.41 2.12
C ALA A 52 10.23 3.69 1.91
N MET A 53 10.66 2.84 2.86
CA MET A 53 11.87 2.02 2.72
C MET A 53 11.86 1.21 1.41
N ARG A 54 10.76 0.52 1.09
CA ARG A 54 10.67 -0.36 -0.10
C ARG A 54 10.58 0.43 -1.39
N PHE A 55 9.73 1.46 -1.41
CA PHE A 55 9.49 2.26 -2.61
C PHE A 55 10.71 3.11 -2.97
N LEU A 56 11.37 3.73 -1.99
CA LEU A 56 12.58 4.50 -2.21
C LEU A 56 13.77 3.61 -2.62
N THR A 57 13.84 2.36 -2.12
CA THR A 57 14.86 1.40 -2.59
C THR A 57 14.72 1.16 -4.10
N ALA A 58 13.52 0.88 -4.59
CA ALA A 58 13.27 0.67 -6.02
C ALA A 58 13.51 1.96 -6.82
N TYR A 59 13.02 3.10 -6.33
CA TYR A 59 13.19 4.39 -6.97
C TYR A 59 14.67 4.76 -7.14
N TYR A 60 15.44 4.75 -6.06
CA TYR A 60 16.85 5.13 -6.12
C TYR A 60 17.73 4.16 -6.89
N ALA A 61 17.33 2.88 -6.97
CA ALA A 61 18.00 1.91 -7.83
C ALA A 61 17.98 2.32 -9.31
N CYS A 62 16.94 3.06 -9.74
CA CYS A 62 16.73 3.52 -11.12
C CYS A 62 17.17 4.97 -11.36
N CYS A 63 17.50 5.75 -10.31
CA CYS A 63 17.93 7.14 -10.43
C CYS A 63 19.40 7.22 -10.86
N THR A 64 19.66 7.25 -12.16
CA THR A 64 21.02 7.39 -12.71
C THR A 64 21.76 8.57 -12.06
N ASP A 65 23.06 8.38 -11.80
CA ASP A 65 23.97 9.38 -11.21
C ASP A 65 23.66 9.80 -9.76
N ARG A 66 22.78 9.05 -9.08
CA ARG A 66 22.50 9.23 -7.65
C ARG A 66 23.13 8.10 -6.84
N LYS A 67 23.80 8.49 -5.74
CA LYS A 67 24.25 7.56 -4.70
C LYS A 67 23.63 7.98 -3.39
N VAL A 68 22.95 7.04 -2.72
CA VAL A 68 22.28 7.30 -1.44
C VAL A 68 22.51 6.17 -0.45
N VAL A 69 22.54 6.52 0.83
CA VAL A 69 22.40 5.58 1.95
C VAL A 69 20.96 5.66 2.42
N LEU A 70 20.22 4.56 2.29
CA LEU A 70 18.84 4.47 2.75
C LEU A 70 18.78 3.70 4.06
N THR A 71 18.34 4.38 5.13
CA THR A 71 18.29 3.86 6.50
C THR A 71 16.97 4.13 7.18
N GLY A 72 16.80 3.67 8.42
CA GLY A 72 15.63 3.89 9.25
C GLY A 72 15.93 3.66 10.72
N SER A 73 14.88 3.61 11.56
CA SER A 73 15.01 3.28 12.97
C SER A 73 15.68 1.91 13.20
N GLU A 74 16.11 1.64 14.43
CA GLU A 74 16.62 0.31 14.81
C GLU A 74 15.63 -0.80 14.47
N ARG A 75 14.34 -0.56 14.67
CA ARG A 75 13.27 -1.50 14.28
C ARG A 75 13.19 -1.69 12.76
N MET A 76 13.37 -0.62 11.97
CA MET A 76 13.39 -0.72 10.52
C MET A 76 14.57 -1.53 10.03
N GLN A 77 15.74 -1.39 10.67
CA GLN A 77 16.95 -2.14 10.33
C GLN A 77 16.83 -3.65 10.64
N GLN A 78 15.81 -4.07 11.38
CA GLN A 78 15.46 -5.47 11.65
C GLN A 78 14.35 -6.01 10.72
N ARG A 79 13.84 -5.19 9.81
CA ARG A 79 12.80 -5.60 8.86
C ARG A 79 13.43 -6.06 7.54
N PRO A 80 13.12 -7.28 7.07
CA PRO A 80 13.75 -7.83 5.88
C PRO A 80 13.42 -7.00 4.63
N ILE A 81 14.39 -6.93 3.71
CA ILE A 81 14.26 -6.29 2.40
C ILE A 81 14.98 -7.09 1.30
N GLY A 82 15.62 -8.19 1.65
CA GLY A 82 16.51 -8.96 0.78
C GLY A 82 15.87 -9.38 -0.53
N ILE A 83 14.61 -9.81 -0.51
CA ILE A 83 13.89 -10.24 -1.72
C ILE A 83 13.75 -9.10 -2.74
N LEU A 84 13.44 -7.88 -2.29
CA LEU A 84 13.36 -6.72 -3.18
C LEU A 84 14.74 -6.35 -3.72
N VAL A 85 15.76 -6.35 -2.87
CA VAL A 85 17.15 -6.05 -3.28
C VAL A 85 17.64 -7.04 -4.31
N GLU A 86 17.40 -8.34 -4.08
CA GLU A 86 17.80 -9.38 -5.03
C GLU A 86 17.09 -9.25 -6.38
N ALA A 87 15.78 -8.99 -6.36
CA ALA A 87 15.01 -8.73 -7.58
C ALA A 87 15.57 -7.53 -8.37
N LEU A 88 15.88 -6.43 -7.69
CA LEU A 88 16.49 -5.24 -8.32
C LEU A 88 17.90 -5.54 -8.84
N ARG A 89 18.72 -6.31 -8.11
CA ARG A 89 20.07 -6.73 -8.56
C ARG A 89 20.00 -7.58 -9.82
N GLN A 90 19.02 -8.50 -9.93
CA GLN A 90 18.81 -9.30 -11.14
C GLN A 90 18.46 -8.43 -12.35
N LEU A 91 17.79 -7.30 -12.13
CA LEU A 91 17.51 -6.29 -13.16
C LEU A 91 18.71 -5.37 -13.44
N GLY A 92 19.83 -5.54 -12.74
CA GLY A 92 21.06 -4.78 -12.95
C GLY A 92 21.32 -3.64 -11.95
N ALA A 93 20.52 -3.50 -10.91
CA ALA A 93 20.73 -2.48 -9.87
C ALA A 93 22.02 -2.71 -9.06
N SER A 94 22.60 -1.63 -8.54
CA SER A 94 23.77 -1.64 -7.66
C SER A 94 23.35 -1.24 -6.25
N ILE A 95 23.16 -2.23 -5.40
CA ILE A 95 22.73 -2.08 -4.01
C ILE A 95 23.62 -2.93 -3.11
N ASP A 96 24.17 -2.33 -2.06
CA ASP A 96 24.99 -2.99 -1.06
C ASP A 96 24.37 -2.87 0.32
N TYR A 97 24.48 -3.92 1.13
CA TYR A 97 24.10 -3.85 2.54
C TYR A 97 25.26 -3.27 3.35
N LEU A 98 24.99 -2.29 4.23
CA LEU A 98 26.02 -1.64 5.04
C LEU A 98 26.26 -2.33 6.38
N SER A 99 25.37 -3.24 6.78
CA SER A 99 25.45 -3.96 8.04
C SER A 99 25.14 -5.44 7.83
N THR A 100 23.89 -5.83 7.99
CA THR A 100 23.46 -7.23 7.90
C THR A 100 22.86 -7.52 6.54
N GLU A 101 23.31 -8.62 5.89
CA GLU A 101 22.76 -9.09 4.60
C GLU A 101 21.25 -9.31 4.72
N GLY A 102 20.49 -8.79 3.75
CA GLY A 102 19.02 -8.87 3.73
C GLY A 102 18.28 -7.77 4.49
N PHE A 103 19.02 -6.85 5.16
CA PHE A 103 18.42 -5.81 6.01
C PHE A 103 19.02 -4.42 5.74
N PRO A 104 18.25 -3.33 5.96
CA PRO A 104 18.82 -1.98 5.95
C PRO A 104 19.90 -1.81 7.03
N PRO A 105 20.82 -0.82 6.92
CA PRO A 105 20.90 0.22 5.90
C PRO A 105 21.44 -0.28 4.56
N LEU A 106 21.01 0.40 3.47
CA LEU A 106 21.42 0.08 2.10
C LEU A 106 22.24 1.23 1.51
N SER A 107 23.34 0.91 0.79
CA SER A 107 24.01 1.84 -0.12
C SER A 107 23.51 1.55 -1.53
N ILE A 108 22.88 2.51 -2.16
CA ILE A 108 22.26 2.37 -3.47
C ILE A 108 22.97 3.31 -4.43
N THR A 109 23.50 2.76 -5.52
CA THR A 109 24.02 3.54 -6.64
C THR A 109 23.06 3.38 -7.82
N GLY A 110 22.36 4.44 -8.17
CA GLY A 110 21.37 4.44 -9.24
C GLY A 110 21.97 4.13 -10.59
N LYS A 111 21.30 3.29 -11.36
CA LYS A 111 21.71 2.85 -12.69
C LYS A 111 20.55 2.89 -13.66
N HIS A 112 20.88 2.99 -14.94
CA HIS A 112 19.90 2.70 -15.97
C HIS A 112 19.53 1.21 -15.93
N ILE A 113 18.25 0.92 -15.83
CA ILE A 113 17.69 -0.44 -15.80
C ILE A 113 16.84 -0.61 -17.06
N GLU A 114 17.19 -1.63 -17.87
CA GLU A 114 16.47 -1.94 -19.11
C GLU A 114 15.08 -2.54 -18.87
N GLY A 115 14.88 -3.19 -17.71
CA GLY A 115 13.70 -4.01 -17.45
C GLY A 115 13.81 -5.41 -18.03
N GLY A 116 12.67 -6.08 -18.19
CA GLY A 116 12.57 -7.44 -18.70
C GLY A 116 11.78 -8.37 -17.77
N GLU A 117 12.13 -9.64 -17.75
CA GLU A 117 11.41 -10.66 -17.00
C GLU A 117 12.13 -11.03 -15.71
N LEU A 118 11.35 -11.31 -14.66
CA LEU A 118 11.84 -11.68 -13.34
C LEU A 118 10.91 -12.70 -12.69
N THR A 119 11.47 -13.73 -12.09
CA THR A 119 10.71 -14.67 -11.25
C THR A 119 10.86 -14.31 -9.78
N ILE A 120 9.75 -14.19 -9.05
CA ILE A 120 9.70 -13.80 -7.65
C ILE A 120 8.64 -14.61 -6.90
N LYS A 121 8.91 -14.96 -5.65
CA LYS A 121 7.92 -15.63 -4.79
C LYS A 121 6.71 -14.72 -4.54
N ALA A 122 5.51 -15.24 -4.70
CA ALA A 122 4.26 -14.52 -4.50
C ALA A 122 3.90 -14.31 -3.02
N ASN A 123 4.35 -15.22 -2.14
CA ASN A 123 4.09 -15.19 -0.69
C ASN A 123 4.99 -14.21 0.09
N VAL A 124 5.37 -13.10 -0.57
CA VAL A 124 6.17 -12.03 0.00
C VAL A 124 5.30 -10.78 0.25
N SER A 125 5.86 -9.81 0.96
CA SER A 125 5.18 -8.54 1.16
C SER A 125 4.74 -7.92 -0.17
N SER A 126 3.46 -7.59 -0.32
CA SER A 126 2.92 -6.86 -1.48
C SER A 126 3.63 -5.53 -1.74
N GLN A 127 4.34 -4.99 -0.74
CA GLN A 127 5.17 -3.79 -0.92
C GLN A 127 6.35 -4.02 -1.85
N TYR A 128 6.92 -5.23 -1.90
CA TYR A 128 8.02 -5.54 -2.83
C TYR A 128 7.53 -5.57 -4.27
N LEU A 129 6.43 -6.28 -4.51
CA LEU A 129 5.81 -6.32 -5.84
C LEU A 129 5.37 -4.93 -6.28
N SER A 130 4.69 -4.18 -5.41
CA SER A 130 4.28 -2.80 -5.71
C SER A 130 5.47 -1.89 -6.04
N ALA A 131 6.57 -1.98 -5.29
CA ALA A 131 7.77 -1.19 -5.54
C ALA A 131 8.35 -1.45 -6.95
N LEU A 132 8.46 -2.72 -7.33
CA LEU A 132 8.95 -3.13 -8.66
C LEU A 132 8.02 -2.65 -9.78
N LEU A 133 6.70 -2.84 -9.63
CA LEU A 133 5.70 -2.47 -10.64
C LEU A 133 5.65 -0.96 -10.87
N LEU A 134 5.74 -0.16 -9.80
CA LEU A 134 5.71 1.30 -9.90
C LEU A 134 6.88 1.84 -10.74
N VAL A 135 8.10 1.32 -10.51
CA VAL A 135 9.27 1.75 -11.28
C VAL A 135 9.36 1.04 -12.65
N GLY A 136 8.81 -0.15 -12.77
CA GLY A 136 8.83 -0.97 -13.98
C GLY A 136 8.24 -0.27 -15.21
N SER A 137 7.28 0.64 -15.01
CA SER A 137 6.70 1.46 -16.08
C SER A 137 7.71 2.39 -16.78
N THR A 138 8.81 2.73 -16.11
CA THR A 138 9.87 3.57 -16.66
C THR A 138 10.96 2.79 -17.40
N PHE A 139 10.97 1.47 -17.30
CA PHE A 139 11.99 0.64 -17.95
C PHE A 139 11.70 0.51 -19.43
N PRO A 140 12.71 0.67 -20.32
CA PRO A 140 12.53 0.59 -21.77
C PRO A 140 11.85 -0.70 -22.27
N LYS A 141 12.09 -1.83 -21.60
CA LYS A 141 11.46 -3.13 -21.91
C LYS A 141 10.24 -3.43 -21.05
N GLY A 142 9.80 -2.47 -20.21
CA GLY A 142 8.80 -2.74 -19.19
C GLY A 142 9.30 -3.75 -18.15
N LEU A 143 8.36 -4.35 -17.42
CA LEU A 143 8.65 -5.37 -16.41
C LEU A 143 7.61 -6.47 -16.43
N THR A 144 8.03 -7.72 -16.53
CA THR A 144 7.18 -8.89 -16.39
C THR A 144 7.61 -9.69 -15.15
N LEU A 145 6.70 -9.88 -14.21
CA LEU A 145 6.90 -10.66 -12.99
C LEU A 145 6.21 -12.01 -13.09
N HIS A 146 6.97 -13.09 -13.03
CA HIS A 146 6.46 -14.46 -12.88
C HIS A 146 6.36 -14.77 -11.38
N LEU A 147 5.14 -14.93 -10.86
CA LEU A 147 4.88 -15.14 -9.45
C LEU A 147 4.83 -16.63 -9.11
N GLU A 148 5.67 -17.07 -8.18
CA GLU A 148 5.69 -18.45 -7.69
C GLU A 148 4.90 -18.55 -6.37
N GLY A 149 3.85 -19.39 -6.34
CA GLY A 149 2.99 -19.65 -5.19
C GLY A 149 1.76 -18.74 -5.10
N GLU A 150 1.11 -18.70 -3.94
CA GLU A 150 -0.09 -17.89 -3.72
C GLU A 150 0.26 -16.44 -3.43
N ILE A 151 -0.48 -15.53 -4.05
CA ILE A 151 -0.32 -14.09 -3.84
C ILE A 151 -0.93 -13.71 -2.50
N THR A 152 -0.13 -13.18 -1.59
CA THR A 152 -0.61 -12.61 -0.34
C THR A 152 -0.92 -11.12 -0.48
N SER A 153 -1.91 -10.63 0.28
CA SER A 153 -2.30 -9.20 0.26
C SER A 153 -2.65 -8.70 -1.15
N LEU A 154 -3.39 -9.50 -1.91
CA LEU A 154 -3.83 -9.21 -3.27
C LEU A 154 -4.50 -7.83 -3.46
N PRO A 155 -5.30 -7.29 -2.52
CA PRO A 155 -5.88 -5.95 -2.65
C PRO A 155 -4.84 -4.83 -2.84
N TYR A 156 -3.70 -4.87 -2.17
CA TYR A 156 -2.64 -3.86 -2.34
C TYR A 156 -1.95 -3.96 -3.70
N LEU A 157 -1.83 -5.16 -4.24
CA LEU A 157 -1.32 -5.38 -5.58
C LEU A 157 -2.31 -4.83 -6.63
N ARG A 158 -3.60 -5.18 -6.50
CA ARG A 158 -4.67 -4.66 -7.35
C ARG A 158 -4.77 -3.14 -7.31
N MET A 159 -4.61 -2.54 -6.12
CA MET A 159 -4.53 -1.07 -5.98
C MET A 159 -3.38 -0.50 -6.82
N THR A 160 -2.20 -1.13 -6.79
CA THR A 160 -1.05 -0.66 -7.58
C THR A 160 -1.36 -0.71 -9.07
N LEU A 161 -1.88 -1.84 -9.56
CA LEU A 161 -2.24 -2.02 -10.97
C LEU A 161 -3.35 -1.06 -11.40
N ALA A 162 -4.37 -0.86 -10.55
CA ALA A 162 -5.46 0.06 -10.85
C ALA A 162 -4.99 1.52 -10.94
N LEU A 163 -4.08 1.95 -10.04
CA LEU A 163 -3.49 3.29 -10.11
C LEU A 163 -2.62 3.48 -11.36
N LEU A 164 -1.82 2.47 -11.75
CA LEU A 164 -1.07 2.50 -13.01
C LEU A 164 -2.02 2.65 -14.20
N ASN A 165 -3.03 1.80 -14.30
CA ASN A 165 -4.00 1.84 -15.40
C ASN A 165 -4.82 3.15 -15.42
N GLN A 166 -5.15 3.71 -14.26
CA GLN A 166 -5.82 5.02 -14.17
C GLN A 166 -4.97 6.14 -14.77
N LEU A 167 -3.65 6.03 -14.69
CA LEU A 167 -2.70 6.97 -15.30
C LEU A 167 -2.46 6.70 -16.79
N GLY A 168 -3.07 5.68 -17.38
CA GLY A 168 -2.82 5.25 -18.75
C GLY A 168 -1.57 4.38 -18.91
N ILE A 169 -0.97 3.92 -17.81
CA ILE A 169 0.14 2.97 -17.79
C ILE A 169 -0.47 1.57 -17.85
N GLU A 170 -0.30 0.87 -18.96
CA GLU A 170 -0.84 -0.48 -19.13
C GLU A 170 -0.17 -1.45 -18.15
N ALA A 171 -0.97 -2.04 -17.27
CA ALA A 171 -0.53 -3.01 -16.27
C ALA A 171 -1.57 -4.13 -16.12
N VAL A 172 -1.17 -5.36 -16.32
CA VAL A 172 -2.06 -6.53 -16.41
C VAL A 172 -1.63 -7.61 -15.42
N LEU A 173 -2.59 -8.26 -14.79
CA LEU A 173 -2.40 -9.47 -14.00
C LEU A 173 -3.21 -10.59 -14.66
N GLU A 174 -2.53 -11.61 -15.17
CA GLU A 174 -3.12 -12.83 -15.73
C GLU A 174 -2.56 -14.03 -14.97
N ASP A 175 -3.41 -14.72 -14.23
CA ASP A 175 -3.02 -15.81 -13.34
C ASP A 175 -1.88 -15.37 -12.38
N ASN A 176 -0.69 -15.92 -12.57
CA ASN A 176 0.51 -15.60 -11.79
C ASN A 176 1.53 -14.76 -12.57
N LEU A 177 1.11 -14.11 -13.63
CA LEU A 177 1.94 -13.23 -14.46
C LEU A 177 1.48 -11.78 -14.32
N ILE A 178 2.40 -10.88 -13.97
CA ILE A 178 2.13 -9.46 -13.96
C ILE A 178 3.03 -8.78 -14.99
N THR A 179 2.44 -8.04 -15.90
CA THR A 179 3.18 -7.25 -16.89
C THR A 179 2.84 -5.78 -16.73
N VAL A 180 3.87 -4.94 -16.64
CA VAL A 180 3.76 -3.48 -16.74
C VAL A 180 4.53 -3.04 -17.97
N TYR A 181 3.83 -2.38 -18.88
CA TYR A 181 4.43 -1.91 -20.13
C TYR A 181 5.15 -0.58 -19.93
N HIS A 182 6.19 -0.37 -20.77
CA HIS A 182 6.91 0.89 -20.77
C HIS A 182 5.99 2.06 -21.14
N THR A 183 6.04 3.11 -20.33
CA THR A 183 5.28 4.33 -20.57
C THR A 183 6.22 5.52 -20.40
N PRO A 184 6.59 6.22 -21.47
CA PRO A 184 7.56 7.32 -21.40
C PRO A 184 6.96 8.58 -20.77
N GLU A 185 5.66 8.80 -20.97
CA GLU A 185 4.96 9.99 -20.50
C GLU A 185 3.53 9.64 -20.08
N VAL A 186 3.00 10.38 -19.12
CA VAL A 186 1.61 10.29 -18.65
C VAL A 186 0.92 11.61 -18.93
N GLU A 187 -0.32 11.56 -19.42
CA GLU A 187 -1.11 12.79 -19.63
C GLU A 187 -1.32 13.55 -18.32
N ALA A 188 -1.30 14.88 -18.41
CA ALA A 188 -1.51 15.73 -17.25
C ALA A 188 -2.92 15.51 -16.68
N GLN A 189 -2.97 15.11 -15.42
CA GLN A 189 -4.23 14.85 -14.72
C GLN A 189 -4.09 15.06 -13.22
N THR A 190 -5.22 15.28 -12.56
CA THR A 190 -5.31 15.38 -11.09
C THR A 190 -5.99 14.15 -10.54
N ILE A 191 -5.36 13.50 -9.56
CA ILE A 191 -5.96 12.38 -8.82
C ILE A 191 -6.26 12.84 -7.40
N VAL A 192 -7.52 12.66 -6.99
CA VAL A 192 -7.96 12.91 -5.62
C VAL A 192 -7.90 11.59 -4.86
N VAL A 193 -7.00 11.51 -3.87
CA VAL A 193 -6.83 10.32 -3.01
C VAL A 193 -8.10 10.09 -2.20
N GLU A 194 -8.62 8.87 -2.22
CA GLU A 194 -9.75 8.47 -1.37
C GLU A 194 -9.37 8.54 0.12
N PRO A 195 -10.28 8.89 1.05
CA PRO A 195 -10.06 8.74 2.48
C PRO A 195 -9.66 7.31 2.86
N ASP A 196 -8.94 7.19 3.95
CA ASP A 196 -8.33 5.95 4.41
C ASP A 196 -9.37 5.03 5.08
N TRP A 197 -9.65 3.87 4.46
CA TRP A 197 -10.58 2.88 4.99
C TRP A 197 -10.06 2.20 6.26
N SER A 198 -8.75 2.04 6.44
CA SER A 198 -8.20 1.57 7.72
C SER A 198 -8.54 2.55 8.84
N SER A 199 -8.46 3.86 8.56
CA SER A 199 -8.90 4.90 9.52
C SER A 199 -10.40 4.91 9.75
N ALA A 200 -11.22 4.55 8.75
CA ALA A 200 -12.66 4.41 8.92
C ALA A 200 -13.02 3.37 9.98
N SER A 201 -12.19 2.34 10.17
CA SER A 201 -12.44 1.25 11.12
C SER A 201 -12.67 1.74 12.54
N TYR A 202 -12.02 2.83 12.95
CA TYR A 202 -12.24 3.44 14.28
C TYR A 202 -13.66 3.99 14.42
N PHE A 203 -14.19 4.62 13.38
CA PHE A 203 -15.56 5.14 13.37
C PHE A 203 -16.60 4.02 13.32
N TYR A 204 -16.30 2.94 12.58
CA TYR A 204 -17.11 1.71 12.61
C TYR A 204 -17.17 1.12 14.02
N SER A 205 -16.02 1.02 14.70
CA SER A 205 -15.95 0.55 16.09
C SER A 205 -16.76 1.43 17.03
N MET A 206 -16.65 2.76 16.92
CA MET A 206 -17.43 3.70 17.74
C MET A 206 -18.94 3.50 17.55
N ILE A 207 -19.42 3.35 16.32
CA ILE A 207 -20.83 3.11 16.03
C ILE A 207 -21.28 1.73 16.51
N ALA A 208 -20.45 0.69 16.35
CA ALA A 208 -20.78 -0.64 16.85
C ALA A 208 -20.99 -0.66 18.37
N LEU A 209 -20.22 0.14 19.11
CA LEU A 209 -20.27 0.26 20.58
C LEU A 209 -21.29 1.30 21.08
N SER A 210 -21.98 2.01 20.18
CA SER A 210 -22.99 3.00 20.52
C SER A 210 -24.38 2.38 20.67
N GLU A 211 -25.32 3.16 21.20
CA GLU A 211 -26.74 2.77 21.30
C GLU A 211 -27.39 2.60 19.91
N VAL A 212 -28.39 1.73 19.82
CA VAL A 212 -29.20 1.54 18.60
C VAL A 212 -29.83 2.87 18.17
N GLY A 213 -29.73 3.20 16.89
CA GLY A 213 -30.15 4.49 16.32
C GLY A 213 -29.01 5.50 16.19
N SER A 214 -27.86 5.29 16.83
CA SER A 214 -26.69 6.15 16.63
C SER A 214 -26.22 6.11 15.19
N SER A 215 -25.83 7.27 14.64
CA SER A 215 -25.30 7.35 13.27
C SER A 215 -24.27 8.45 13.10
N LEU A 216 -23.40 8.30 12.09
CA LEU A 216 -22.46 9.33 11.65
C LEU A 216 -22.25 9.27 10.12
N PHE A 217 -21.76 10.37 9.57
CA PHE A 217 -21.37 10.47 8.16
C PHE A 217 -19.86 10.57 8.03
N LEU A 218 -19.31 9.85 7.05
CA LEU A 218 -17.93 9.96 6.61
C LEU A 218 -17.92 10.39 5.14
N ASN A 219 -17.23 11.51 4.83
CA ASN A 219 -17.24 12.10 3.50
C ASN A 219 -16.21 11.45 2.56
N HIS A 220 -16.52 11.44 1.26
CA HIS A 220 -15.66 11.05 0.15
C HIS A 220 -15.26 9.58 0.09
N TYR A 221 -15.85 8.71 0.91
CA TYR A 221 -15.68 7.26 0.81
C TYR A 221 -16.49 6.69 -0.34
N LYS A 222 -15.89 5.81 -1.14
CA LYS A 222 -16.48 5.24 -2.35
C LYS A 222 -17.00 3.82 -2.10
N LYS A 223 -18.08 3.47 -2.77
CA LYS A 223 -18.58 2.08 -2.78
C LYS A 223 -17.59 1.16 -3.50
N GLU A 224 -17.11 1.61 -4.66
CA GLU A 224 -16.08 0.94 -5.45
C GLU A 224 -14.72 1.55 -5.08
N SER A 225 -14.12 1.04 -3.99
CA SER A 225 -12.82 1.48 -3.49
C SER A 225 -11.70 0.55 -3.94
N LEU A 226 -10.50 1.10 -4.15
CA LEU A 226 -9.29 0.34 -4.40
C LEU A 226 -8.69 -0.25 -3.10
N GLN A 227 -9.16 0.22 -1.94
CA GLN A 227 -8.66 -0.21 -0.64
C GLN A 227 -9.35 -1.49 -0.18
N GLY A 228 -8.58 -2.53 0.16
CA GLY A 228 -9.10 -3.81 0.67
C GLY A 228 -9.95 -3.65 1.92
N ASP A 229 -9.61 -2.69 2.76
CA ASP A 229 -10.31 -2.40 4.03
C ASP A 229 -11.74 -1.85 3.84
N ARG A 230 -12.17 -1.55 2.60
CA ARG A 230 -13.57 -1.26 2.29
C ARG A 230 -14.50 -2.40 2.74
N ILE A 231 -13.99 -3.61 2.89
CA ILE A 231 -14.71 -4.78 3.44
C ILE A 231 -15.28 -4.52 4.84
N LEU A 232 -14.81 -3.49 5.56
CA LEU A 232 -15.40 -3.03 6.82
C LEU A 232 -16.91 -2.88 6.75
N ALA A 233 -17.43 -2.37 5.62
CA ALA A 233 -18.87 -2.17 5.43
C ALA A 233 -19.66 -3.48 5.53
N ASP A 234 -19.04 -4.59 5.15
CA ASP A 234 -19.64 -5.92 5.18
C ASP A 234 -19.36 -6.60 6.54
N ILE A 235 -18.14 -6.51 7.06
CA ILE A 235 -17.74 -7.10 8.36
C ILE A 235 -18.59 -6.53 9.49
N TYR A 236 -18.77 -5.21 9.55
CA TYR A 236 -19.46 -4.57 10.65
C TYR A 236 -20.98 -4.73 10.66
N GLN A 237 -21.58 -5.30 9.59
CA GLN A 237 -22.94 -5.79 9.64
C GLN A 237 -23.11 -6.89 10.71
N SER A 238 -22.06 -7.69 10.95
CA SER A 238 -22.03 -8.70 12.04
C SER A 238 -22.13 -8.07 13.43
N PHE A 239 -21.76 -6.82 13.59
CA PHE A 239 -21.84 -6.05 14.83
C PHE A 239 -23.01 -5.06 14.87
N GLY A 240 -23.99 -5.23 13.99
CA GLY A 240 -25.20 -4.42 13.93
C GLY A 240 -25.01 -3.04 13.29
N VAL A 241 -23.93 -2.80 12.58
CA VAL A 241 -23.68 -1.52 11.87
C VAL A 241 -24.02 -1.67 10.40
N LYS A 242 -24.97 -0.86 9.93
CA LYS A 242 -25.30 -0.72 8.52
C LYS A 242 -24.53 0.42 7.88
N THR A 243 -24.01 0.19 6.68
CA THR A 243 -23.40 1.22 5.84
C THR A 243 -24.32 1.58 4.68
N ILE A 244 -24.66 2.86 4.55
CA ILE A 244 -25.41 3.39 3.41
C ILE A 244 -24.44 4.22 2.57
N PHE A 245 -24.26 3.84 1.31
CA PHE A 245 -23.44 4.58 0.35
C PHE A 245 -24.25 5.65 -0.35
N TRP A 246 -23.82 6.91 -0.20
CA TRP A 246 -24.31 8.05 -0.96
C TRP A 246 -23.30 8.40 -2.06
N ARG A 247 -23.59 9.41 -2.87
CA ARG A 247 -22.70 9.78 -3.98
C ARG A 247 -21.30 10.21 -3.50
N ASP A 248 -21.22 10.95 -2.39
CA ASP A 248 -20.01 11.63 -1.90
C ASP A 248 -19.68 11.32 -0.43
N LYS A 249 -20.42 10.41 0.19
CA LYS A 249 -20.24 10.04 1.60
C LYS A 249 -20.84 8.66 1.89
N ILE A 250 -20.46 8.12 3.04
CA ILE A 250 -21.13 6.97 3.64
C ILE A 250 -21.80 7.39 4.94
N GLN A 251 -22.90 6.73 5.27
CA GLN A 251 -23.56 6.82 6.57
C GLN A 251 -23.43 5.49 7.29
N LEU A 252 -22.90 5.51 8.51
CA LEU A 252 -22.87 4.38 9.42
C LEU A 252 -24.04 4.52 10.39
N ILE A 253 -24.80 3.45 10.60
CA ILE A 253 -25.97 3.44 11.47
C ILE A 253 -25.92 2.18 12.33
N LYS A 254 -26.02 2.31 13.65
CA LYS A 254 -26.26 1.18 14.54
C LYS A 254 -27.74 0.78 14.45
N GLU A 255 -28.02 -0.32 13.73
CA GLU A 255 -29.40 -0.78 13.50
C GLU A 255 -29.91 -1.74 14.59
N ARG A 256 -29.00 -2.55 15.19
CA ARG A 256 -29.38 -3.62 16.11
C ARG A 256 -28.27 -3.99 17.08
N ASP A 257 -28.63 -4.62 18.20
CA ASP A 257 -27.74 -5.18 19.21
C ASP A 257 -27.84 -6.73 19.33
N ASP A 258 -28.64 -7.35 18.48
CA ASP A 258 -28.76 -8.80 18.36
C ASP A 258 -27.72 -9.34 17.38
N PHE A 259 -26.55 -9.68 17.85
CA PHE A 259 -25.47 -10.25 17.07
C PHE A 259 -24.93 -11.53 17.74
N SER A 260 -24.17 -12.32 16.98
CA SER A 260 -23.54 -13.53 17.46
C SER A 260 -22.57 -13.24 18.61
N THR A 261 -22.51 -14.13 19.59
CA THR A 261 -21.50 -14.08 20.66
C THR A 261 -20.11 -14.54 20.20
N ILE A 262 -19.99 -15.05 18.97
CA ILE A 262 -18.74 -15.52 18.37
C ILE A 262 -18.58 -14.87 17.02
N PHE A 263 -17.40 -14.29 16.76
CA PHE A 263 -16.99 -13.74 15.48
C PHE A 263 -15.69 -14.39 15.00
N SER A 264 -15.65 -14.85 13.75
CA SER A 264 -14.46 -15.44 13.13
C SER A 264 -14.28 -14.85 11.72
N TYR A 265 -13.06 -14.40 11.39
CA TYR A 265 -12.76 -13.82 10.08
C TYR A 265 -11.30 -14.04 9.68
N ASN A 266 -11.07 -14.29 8.38
CA ASN A 266 -9.73 -14.33 7.79
C ASN A 266 -9.38 -12.94 7.24
N LEU A 267 -8.36 -12.30 7.82
CA LEU A 267 -7.94 -10.94 7.51
C LEU A 267 -6.74 -10.89 6.55
N MET A 268 -6.41 -11.96 5.85
CA MET A 268 -5.28 -12.02 4.90
C MET A 268 -5.29 -10.86 3.91
N ASP A 269 -6.48 -10.43 3.44
CA ASP A 269 -6.66 -9.35 2.47
C ASP A 269 -6.87 -7.97 3.10
N CYS A 270 -7.07 -7.89 4.41
CA CYS A 270 -7.32 -6.64 5.15
C CYS A 270 -6.67 -6.64 6.55
N PRO A 271 -5.36 -6.92 6.68
CA PRO A 271 -4.71 -7.10 7.97
C PRO A 271 -4.67 -5.82 8.82
N ASP A 272 -4.76 -4.64 8.21
CA ASP A 272 -4.63 -3.34 8.87
C ASP A 272 -5.81 -3.01 9.80
N ILE A 273 -6.95 -3.71 9.67
CA ILE A 273 -8.15 -3.51 10.52
C ILE A 273 -8.29 -4.53 11.66
N ALA A 274 -7.34 -5.48 11.78
CA ALA A 274 -7.39 -6.55 12.77
C ALA A 274 -7.55 -6.04 14.21
N GLN A 275 -6.73 -5.05 14.60
CA GLN A 275 -6.75 -4.51 15.95
C GLN A 275 -8.08 -3.81 16.28
N THR A 276 -8.68 -3.10 15.32
CA THR A 276 -9.94 -2.40 15.54
C THR A 276 -11.10 -3.38 15.70
N ILE A 277 -11.11 -4.46 14.90
CA ILE A 277 -12.10 -5.54 15.03
C ILE A 277 -11.95 -6.22 16.39
N ALA A 278 -10.72 -6.56 16.82
CA ALA A 278 -10.47 -7.20 18.11
C ALA A 278 -10.96 -6.32 19.29
N VAL A 279 -10.70 -5.00 19.23
CA VAL A 279 -11.19 -4.05 20.25
C VAL A 279 -12.72 -3.94 20.21
N THR A 280 -13.34 -3.94 19.03
CA THR A 280 -14.79 -3.93 18.89
C THR A 280 -15.42 -5.19 19.52
N CYS A 281 -14.88 -6.37 19.20
CA CYS A 281 -15.34 -7.64 19.80
C CYS A 281 -15.20 -7.61 21.32
N PHE A 282 -14.06 -7.13 21.83
CA PHE A 282 -13.86 -7.01 23.28
C PHE A 282 -14.91 -6.10 23.93
N GLY A 283 -15.17 -4.93 23.33
CA GLY A 283 -16.16 -3.97 23.85
C GLY A 283 -17.60 -4.49 23.81
N LEU A 284 -17.93 -5.35 22.84
CA LEU A 284 -19.25 -5.98 22.70
C LEU A 284 -19.38 -7.29 23.50
N GLY A 285 -18.33 -7.80 24.13
CA GLY A 285 -18.33 -9.11 24.81
C GLY A 285 -18.44 -10.28 23.82
N VAL A 286 -17.96 -10.13 22.60
CA VAL A 286 -17.96 -11.14 21.54
C VAL A 286 -16.64 -11.91 21.55
N GLU A 287 -16.69 -13.22 21.54
CA GLU A 287 -15.52 -14.09 21.38
C GLU A 287 -14.96 -13.94 19.95
N CYS A 288 -13.64 -13.69 19.82
CA CYS A 288 -13.05 -13.25 18.56
C CYS A 288 -11.92 -14.18 18.10
N PHE A 289 -12.05 -14.72 16.89
CA PHE A 289 -11.07 -15.57 16.22
C PHE A 289 -10.65 -14.91 14.89
N LEU A 290 -9.46 -14.33 14.86
CA LEU A 290 -8.89 -13.71 13.67
C LEU A 290 -7.72 -14.54 13.16
N SER A 291 -7.64 -14.72 11.83
CA SER A 291 -6.56 -15.41 11.13
C SER A 291 -6.13 -14.61 9.88
N GLY A 292 -4.97 -14.92 9.32
CA GLY A 292 -4.43 -14.28 8.11
C GLY A 292 -3.10 -13.60 8.30
#